data_b0a14122ad504af346e7ea1a695037a9
#
_entry.id   b0a14122ad504af346e7ea1a695037a9
#
_cell.length_a   1.000
_cell.length_b   1.000
_cell.length_c   1.000
_cell.angle_alpha   90.00
_cell.angle_beta   90.00
_cell.angle_gamma   90.00
#
_symmetry.space_group_name_H-M   'P 1'
#
loop_
_entity.id
_entity.type
_entity.pdbx_description
1 polymer ?
#
loop_
_entity_poly.entity_id
_entity_poly.type
_entity_poly.pdbx_seq_one_letter_code
_entity_poly.pdbx_strand_id
1 'polypeptide(L)'
;MQRRKDNKGRVLKDGEVYRKSDGLYMYRWTAKNGKRHTIYDATLEGLREKEEKIQRDLADGIRIPECSLTLNDLFELWRKNKVGLKEHTFANYVYMYNRFVRDEIGMMKLKDIRKSDIRSYYNGIVRNGKMALNTLETVQNVLHQVFAVAVDDEYIRVNPTDGVLTAIKAAHQYETPKRHALTLPQQQAFLNFIKKTPKFQHWLPMFTFMLGTGCRISETVGLCWGDIDFESGFITIQHNLVYHDHEVGGCYFTMSTPKTAAGKRAIPILPEVRKALEQERTNQQELELVCEYEIDGISDFVFLNRFGQPQNPQTVNRAIKRISVAYNEAELEKAEKEKREPQLLPPFSCHNLRHTFCTRLCENETNLKIIQDIMGHKDISTTMEIYAEATKEAKAHSFANLNGKLGISV
;
A
#
# COMPACT_ATOMS: atom_id res chain seq x y z
N MET A 1 14.89 -6.78 64.81
CA MET A 1 14.86 -5.46 64.13
C MET A 1 13.52 -4.80 64.37
N GLN A 2 13.49 -3.57 64.87
CA GLN A 2 12.25 -2.83 65.07
C GLN A 2 11.67 -2.44 63.71
N ARG A 3 10.42 -2.87 63.39
CA ARG A 3 9.76 -2.56 62.12
C ARG A 3 9.48 -1.05 62.05
N ARG A 4 9.88 -0.43 60.90
CA ARG A 4 9.63 1.00 60.64
C ARG A 4 8.13 1.28 60.62
N LYS A 5 7.70 2.38 61.21
CA LYS A 5 6.30 2.81 61.27
C LYS A 5 6.13 4.22 60.71
N ASP A 6 4.97 4.49 60.13
CA ASP A 6 4.59 5.85 59.70
C ASP A 6 4.12 6.71 60.87
N ASN A 7 3.64 7.92 60.56
CA ASN A 7 3.11 8.87 61.54
C ASN A 7 1.77 8.41 62.18
N LYS A 8 1.10 7.40 61.63
CA LYS A 8 -0.13 6.80 62.13
C LYS A 8 0.11 5.45 62.83
N GLY A 9 1.36 5.06 63.02
CA GLY A 9 1.73 3.79 63.68
C GLY A 9 1.65 2.56 62.78
N ARG A 10 1.38 2.69 61.48
CA ARG A 10 1.28 1.58 60.55
C ARG A 10 2.66 1.08 60.15
N VAL A 11 2.81 -0.24 60.04
CA VAL A 11 4.09 -0.87 59.70
C VAL A 11 4.38 -0.68 58.18
N LEU A 12 5.58 -0.21 57.89
CA LEU A 12 6.11 -0.05 56.54
C LEU A 12 6.84 -1.32 56.09
N LYS A 13 6.62 -1.73 54.83
CA LYS A 13 7.33 -2.83 54.17
C LYS A 13 8.74 -2.43 53.77
N ASP A 14 9.54 -3.41 53.33
CA ASP A 14 10.86 -3.13 52.78
C ASP A 14 10.74 -2.29 51.51
N GLY A 15 11.58 -1.24 51.43
CA GLY A 15 11.54 -0.24 50.36
C GLY A 15 10.56 0.93 50.60
N GLU A 16 9.57 0.76 51.50
CA GLU A 16 8.64 1.84 51.87
C GLU A 16 9.29 2.80 52.89
N VAL A 17 9.07 4.10 52.72
CA VAL A 17 9.51 5.17 53.65
C VAL A 17 8.43 6.24 53.71
N TYR A 18 8.13 6.71 54.96
CA TYR A 18 7.34 7.90 55.16
C TYR A 18 8.26 9.11 55.31
N ARG A 19 8.10 10.12 54.46
CA ARG A 19 8.88 11.36 54.48
C ARG A 19 8.18 12.40 55.32
N LYS A 20 8.78 12.73 56.46
CA LYS A 20 8.21 13.72 57.39
C LYS A 20 8.23 15.15 56.84
N SER A 21 9.10 15.44 55.87
CA SER A 21 9.30 16.79 55.31
C SER A 21 8.12 17.26 54.46
N ASP A 22 7.44 16.34 53.76
CA ASP A 22 6.37 16.65 52.79
C ASP A 22 5.12 15.76 52.96
N GLY A 23 5.15 14.85 53.94
CA GLY A 23 4.03 13.97 54.23
C GLY A 23 3.79 12.86 53.25
N LEU A 24 4.71 12.65 52.29
CA LEU A 24 4.56 11.66 51.24
C LEU A 24 5.12 10.29 51.65
N TYR A 25 4.49 9.25 51.17
CA TYR A 25 5.01 7.88 51.20
C TYR A 25 5.85 7.65 49.94
N MET A 26 6.96 6.94 50.11
CA MET A 26 7.95 6.65 49.09
C MET A 26 8.26 5.16 49.08
N TYR A 27 8.31 4.55 47.89
CA TYR A 27 8.79 3.21 47.68
C TYR A 27 10.00 3.23 46.75
N ARG A 28 11.07 2.49 47.13
CA ARG A 28 12.31 2.35 46.37
C ARG A 28 12.54 0.90 45.99
N TRP A 29 12.94 0.68 44.73
CA TRP A 29 13.38 -0.62 44.25
C TRP A 29 14.58 -0.47 43.33
N THR A 30 15.29 -1.57 43.09
CA THR A 30 16.38 -1.64 42.13
C THR A 30 15.91 -2.51 40.96
N ALA A 31 16.01 -1.99 39.73
CA ALA A 31 15.70 -2.74 38.53
C ALA A 31 16.82 -3.73 38.20
N LYS A 32 16.53 -4.71 37.28
CA LYS A 32 17.50 -5.72 36.84
C LYS A 32 18.78 -5.13 36.27
N ASN A 33 18.73 -3.92 35.71
CA ASN A 33 19.89 -3.16 35.19
C ASN A 33 20.71 -2.43 36.25
N GLY A 34 20.42 -2.64 37.54
CA GLY A 34 21.11 -2.01 38.67
C GLY A 34 20.69 -0.59 38.97
N LYS A 35 19.81 0.04 38.15
CA LYS A 35 19.30 1.40 38.46
C LYS A 35 18.28 1.38 39.58
N ARG A 36 18.37 2.39 40.46
CA ARG A 36 17.42 2.61 41.54
C ARG A 36 16.30 3.53 41.11
N HIS A 37 15.09 3.12 41.40
CA HIS A 37 13.86 3.84 41.10
C HIS A 37 13.09 4.18 42.37
N THR A 38 12.29 5.24 42.30
CA THR A 38 11.50 5.71 43.41
C THR A 38 10.15 6.21 42.91
N ILE A 39 9.08 5.82 43.61
CA ILE A 39 7.74 6.38 43.43
C ILE A 39 7.25 7.02 44.73
N TYR A 40 6.27 7.91 44.59
CA TYR A 40 5.66 8.63 45.70
C TYR A 40 4.13 8.53 45.62
N ASP A 41 3.50 8.58 46.78
CA ASP A 41 2.06 8.73 46.93
C ASP A 41 1.73 9.52 48.22
N ALA A 42 0.60 10.19 48.23
CA ALA A 42 0.10 10.90 49.39
C ALA A 42 -0.45 9.95 50.46
N THR A 43 -0.81 8.71 50.07
CA THR A 43 -1.40 7.70 50.94
C THR A 43 -0.58 6.41 50.93
N LEU A 44 -0.59 5.65 52.00
CA LEU A 44 0.10 4.36 52.07
C LEU A 44 -0.61 3.31 51.19
N GLU A 45 -1.92 3.39 51.12
CA GLU A 45 -2.75 2.51 50.28
C GLU A 45 -2.43 2.72 48.79
N GLY A 46 -2.43 3.96 48.33
CA GLY A 46 -2.09 4.30 46.94
C GLY A 46 -0.65 3.95 46.59
N LEU A 47 0.30 4.10 47.56
CA LEU A 47 1.67 3.63 47.35
C LEU A 47 1.72 2.10 47.15
N ARG A 48 0.98 1.34 47.98
CA ARG A 48 0.95 -0.13 47.92
C ARG A 48 0.28 -0.66 46.65
N GLU A 49 -0.75 0.00 46.16
CA GLU A 49 -1.33 -0.33 44.82
C GLU A 49 -0.30 -0.15 43.70
N LYS A 50 0.46 0.94 43.73
CA LYS A 50 1.54 1.18 42.77
C LYS A 50 2.67 0.16 42.97
N GLU A 51 3.04 -0.18 44.19
CA GLU A 51 4.04 -1.20 44.50
C GLU A 51 3.62 -2.59 43.94
N GLU A 52 2.38 -3.03 44.21
CA GLU A 52 1.88 -4.31 43.68
C GLU A 52 1.89 -4.37 42.14
N LYS A 53 1.55 -3.25 41.52
CA LYS A 53 1.64 -3.15 40.05
C LYS A 53 3.09 -3.33 39.56
N ILE A 54 4.04 -2.62 40.22
CA ILE A 54 5.47 -2.72 39.91
C ILE A 54 5.98 -4.13 40.16
N GLN A 55 5.61 -4.76 41.25
CA GLN A 55 6.04 -6.14 41.56
C GLN A 55 5.49 -7.15 40.54
N ARG A 56 4.23 -6.99 40.12
CA ARG A 56 3.66 -7.80 39.02
C ARG A 56 4.40 -7.59 37.73
N ASP A 57 4.67 -6.34 37.36
CA ASP A 57 5.39 -5.99 36.16
C ASP A 57 6.82 -6.56 36.17
N LEU A 58 7.51 -6.52 37.36
CA LEU A 58 8.84 -7.12 37.53
C LEU A 58 8.81 -8.66 37.44
N ALA A 59 7.79 -9.29 38.05
CA ALA A 59 7.61 -10.73 37.98
C ALA A 59 7.32 -11.23 36.57
N ASP A 60 6.58 -10.44 35.77
CA ASP A 60 6.29 -10.70 34.38
C ASP A 60 7.45 -10.31 33.43
N GLY A 61 8.57 -9.85 33.97
CA GLY A 61 9.76 -9.49 33.18
C GLY A 61 9.72 -8.09 32.53
N ILE A 62 8.62 -7.33 32.72
CA ILE A 62 8.46 -6.00 32.11
C ILE A 62 9.58 -5.05 32.55
N ARG A 63 10.20 -4.37 31.60
CA ARG A 63 11.23 -3.34 31.84
C ARG A 63 10.58 -2.07 32.38
N ILE A 64 10.32 -1.99 33.67
CA ILE A 64 9.57 -0.90 34.28
C ILE A 64 10.14 0.48 34.13
N PRO A 65 11.35 0.74 33.85
CA PRO A 65 11.80 2.09 34.24
C PRO A 65 12.36 3.01 33.24
N GLU A 66 12.40 2.69 32.04
CA GLU A 66 12.72 3.72 31.06
C GLU A 66 11.43 4.40 30.63
N CYS A 67 10.64 4.69 31.63
CA CYS A 67 9.29 5.25 31.60
C CYS A 67 9.14 6.62 30.92
N SER A 68 10.18 7.13 30.31
CA SER A 68 10.15 8.32 29.47
C SER A 68 10.11 8.01 27.98
N LEU A 69 10.28 6.74 27.59
CA LEU A 69 10.28 6.37 26.16
C LEU A 69 8.94 6.72 25.51
N THR A 70 9.01 7.54 24.50
CA THR A 70 7.85 7.91 23.68
C THR A 70 7.67 6.93 22.52
N LEU A 71 6.52 7.00 21.87
CA LEU A 71 6.30 6.23 20.63
C LEU A 71 7.28 6.67 19.53
N ASN A 72 7.69 7.95 19.48
CA ASN A 72 8.72 8.42 18.56
C ASN A 72 10.07 7.76 18.82
N ASP A 73 10.48 7.64 20.09
CA ASP A 73 11.74 6.98 20.43
C ASP A 73 11.72 5.50 20.02
N LEU A 74 10.61 4.83 20.23
CA LEU A 74 10.40 3.45 19.80
C LEU A 74 10.44 3.32 18.28
N PHE A 75 9.83 4.27 17.56
CA PHE A 75 9.86 4.28 16.09
C PHE A 75 11.30 4.44 15.56
N GLU A 76 12.11 5.32 16.16
CA GLU A 76 13.51 5.47 15.75
C GLU A 76 14.33 4.19 16.06
N LEU A 77 14.05 3.50 17.16
CA LEU A 77 14.63 2.20 17.48
C LEU A 77 14.25 1.16 16.41
N TRP A 78 12.95 1.05 16.09
CA TRP A 78 12.46 0.19 15.02
C TRP A 78 13.11 0.52 13.67
N ARG A 79 13.14 1.81 13.31
CA ARG A 79 13.72 2.31 12.06
C ARG A 79 15.18 1.92 11.90
N LYS A 80 15.97 2.06 12.96
CA LYS A 80 17.40 1.74 12.97
C LYS A 80 17.67 0.24 12.80
N ASN A 81 16.81 -0.60 13.38
CA ASN A 81 17.02 -2.05 13.43
C ASN A 81 16.25 -2.82 12.35
N LYS A 82 15.37 -2.13 11.59
CA LYS A 82 14.51 -2.80 10.59
C LYS A 82 15.31 -3.24 9.38
N VAL A 83 15.37 -4.54 9.14
CA VAL A 83 15.98 -5.17 7.98
C VAL A 83 14.94 -5.96 7.17
N GLY A 84 15.28 -6.30 5.92
CA GLY A 84 14.47 -7.19 5.08
C GLY A 84 13.28 -6.52 4.36
N LEU A 85 13.07 -5.22 4.53
CA LEU A 85 12.11 -4.46 3.72
C LEU A 85 12.79 -3.94 2.44
N LYS A 86 12.03 -3.94 1.33
CA LYS A 86 12.45 -3.20 0.14
C LYS A 86 12.50 -1.70 0.47
N GLU A 87 13.49 -1.00 -0.07
CA GLU A 87 13.73 0.42 0.18
C GLU A 87 12.47 1.30 0.04
N HIS A 88 11.74 1.12 -1.07
CA HIS A 88 10.48 1.85 -1.28
C HIS A 88 9.41 1.57 -0.20
N THR A 89 9.30 0.32 0.28
CA THR A 89 8.35 -0.01 1.35
C THR A 89 8.76 0.65 2.65
N PHE A 90 10.06 0.64 2.94
CA PHE A 90 10.63 1.28 4.13
C PHE A 90 10.43 2.81 4.08
N ALA A 91 10.78 3.44 2.96
CA ALA A 91 10.57 4.88 2.75
C ALA A 91 9.10 5.28 2.93
N ASN A 92 8.16 4.50 2.35
CA ASN A 92 6.73 4.74 2.53
C ASN A 92 6.30 4.61 4.00
N TYR A 93 6.82 3.63 4.74
CA TYR A 93 6.52 3.47 6.16
C TYR A 93 7.03 4.66 6.98
N VAL A 94 8.25 5.12 6.71
CA VAL A 94 8.83 6.31 7.35
C VAL A 94 7.99 7.56 7.03
N TYR A 95 7.61 7.75 5.76
CA TYR A 95 6.74 8.84 5.34
C TYR A 95 5.39 8.83 6.08
N MET A 96 4.72 7.67 6.11
CA MET A 96 3.42 7.52 6.75
C MET A 96 3.48 7.81 8.25
N TYR A 97 4.53 7.33 8.92
CA TYR A 97 4.75 7.62 10.34
C TYR A 97 4.99 9.11 10.58
N ASN A 98 5.93 9.71 9.85
CA ASN A 98 6.27 11.13 10.01
C ASN A 98 5.07 12.04 9.72
N ARG A 99 4.31 11.72 8.67
CA ARG A 99 3.19 12.55 8.21
C ARG A 99 1.98 12.50 9.13
N PHE A 100 1.69 11.34 9.72
CA PHE A 100 0.42 11.13 10.40
C PHE A 100 0.55 10.81 11.88
N VAL A 101 1.65 10.23 12.35
CA VAL A 101 1.78 9.72 13.73
C VAL A 101 2.67 10.60 14.59
N ARG A 102 3.77 11.11 14.04
CA ARG A 102 4.86 11.77 14.78
C ARG A 102 4.37 12.91 15.68
N ASP A 103 3.59 13.82 15.14
CA ASP A 103 3.12 15.03 15.83
C ASP A 103 1.77 14.83 16.53
N GLU A 104 1.11 13.69 16.34
CA GLU A 104 -0.18 13.38 16.97
C GLU A 104 0.05 12.52 18.24
N ILE A 105 0.11 11.21 18.08
CA ILE A 105 0.32 10.28 19.21
C ILE A 105 1.79 9.92 19.46
N GLY A 106 2.70 10.31 18.57
CA GLY A 106 4.11 9.97 18.64
C GLY A 106 4.82 10.46 19.91
N MET A 107 4.35 11.57 20.49
CA MET A 107 4.90 12.15 21.73
C MET A 107 4.38 11.47 23.01
N MET A 108 3.39 10.59 22.91
CA MET A 108 2.86 9.87 24.06
C MET A 108 3.88 8.86 24.58
N LYS A 109 3.96 8.73 25.89
CA LYS A 109 4.80 7.72 26.55
C LYS A 109 4.21 6.33 26.31
N LEU A 110 5.04 5.35 25.99
CA LEU A 110 4.61 3.97 25.69
C LEU A 110 3.73 3.37 26.79
N LYS A 111 4.08 3.60 28.05
CA LYS A 111 3.33 3.09 29.20
C LYS A 111 1.89 3.64 29.30
N ASP A 112 1.63 4.79 28.71
CA ASP A 112 0.35 5.49 28.80
C ASP A 112 -0.54 5.20 27.59
N ILE A 113 0.03 4.66 26.50
CA ILE A 113 -0.72 4.32 25.28
C ILE A 113 -1.54 3.04 25.50
N ARG A 114 -2.84 3.17 25.35
CA ARG A 114 -3.80 2.08 25.45
C ARG A 114 -4.49 1.83 24.11
N LYS A 115 -5.12 0.69 23.99
CA LYS A 115 -5.96 0.34 22.81
C LYS A 115 -7.06 1.37 22.54
N SER A 116 -7.60 2.01 23.59
CA SER A 116 -8.57 3.10 23.50
C SER A 116 -8.01 4.34 22.79
N ASP A 117 -6.72 4.67 23.05
CA ASP A 117 -6.08 5.84 22.48
C ASP A 117 -5.83 5.64 21.00
N ILE A 118 -5.34 4.45 20.60
CA ILE A 118 -5.19 4.07 19.19
C ILE A 118 -6.54 4.11 18.48
N ARG A 119 -7.62 3.59 19.10
CA ARG A 119 -8.97 3.64 18.54
C ARG A 119 -9.47 5.07 18.36
N SER A 120 -9.27 5.92 19.36
CA SER A 120 -9.65 7.34 19.29
C SER A 120 -8.90 8.09 18.21
N TYR A 121 -7.60 7.81 18.08
CA TYR A 121 -6.74 8.37 17.05
C TYR A 121 -7.21 7.98 15.65
N TYR A 122 -7.47 6.70 15.40
CA TYR A 122 -7.96 6.24 14.09
C TYR A 122 -9.34 6.80 13.76
N ASN A 123 -10.26 6.81 14.72
CA ASN A 123 -11.57 7.41 14.54
C ASN A 123 -11.46 8.92 14.22
N GLY A 124 -10.53 9.62 14.86
CA GLY A 124 -10.27 11.03 14.59
C GLY A 124 -9.80 11.26 13.16
N ILE A 125 -8.87 10.45 12.66
CA ILE A 125 -8.38 10.53 11.27
C ILE A 125 -9.52 10.31 10.26
N VAL A 126 -10.34 9.27 10.49
CA VAL A 126 -11.43 8.91 9.57
C VAL A 126 -12.52 9.98 9.57
N ARG A 127 -12.97 10.44 10.75
CA ARG A 127 -14.01 11.46 10.87
C ARG A 127 -13.63 12.80 10.26
N ASN A 128 -12.36 13.19 10.41
CA ASN A 128 -11.86 14.45 9.88
C ASN A 128 -11.55 14.40 8.38
N GLY A 129 -11.79 13.27 7.70
CA GLY A 129 -11.47 13.07 6.29
C GLY A 129 -9.98 13.20 5.94
N LYS A 130 -9.11 13.17 6.96
CA LYS A 130 -7.65 13.31 6.77
C LYS A 130 -7.06 12.15 5.94
N MET A 131 -7.71 10.98 5.97
CA MET A 131 -7.22 9.79 5.32
C MET A 131 -8.34 8.78 5.00
N ALA A 132 -8.23 8.12 3.85
CA ALA A 132 -9.09 6.99 3.52
C ALA A 132 -8.73 5.74 4.36
N LEU A 133 -9.71 4.87 4.62
CA LEU A 133 -9.51 3.67 5.46
C LEU A 133 -8.45 2.71 4.92
N ASN A 134 -8.32 2.57 3.59
CA ASN A 134 -7.25 1.77 2.99
C ASN A 134 -5.85 2.37 3.20
N THR A 135 -5.72 3.69 3.26
CA THR A 135 -4.46 4.36 3.59
C THR A 135 -4.12 4.19 5.08
N LEU A 136 -5.15 4.20 5.95
CA LEU A 136 -4.99 3.93 7.38
C LEU A 136 -4.42 2.52 7.65
N GLU A 137 -4.64 1.54 6.74
CA GLU A 137 -3.97 0.23 6.83
C GLU A 137 -2.45 0.34 6.84
N THR A 138 -1.89 1.24 6.05
CA THR A 138 -0.43 1.43 6.03
C THR A 138 0.07 2.00 7.35
N VAL A 139 -0.65 2.95 7.95
CA VAL A 139 -0.34 3.48 9.29
C VAL A 139 -0.45 2.38 10.34
N GLN A 140 -1.51 1.57 10.31
CA GLN A 140 -1.68 0.41 11.17
C GLN A 140 -0.51 -0.57 11.03
N ASN A 141 -0.10 -0.88 9.80
CA ASN A 141 1.00 -1.82 9.55
C ASN A 141 2.33 -1.32 10.12
N VAL A 142 2.59 -0.02 10.06
CA VAL A 142 3.78 0.57 10.68
C VAL A 142 3.67 0.51 12.20
N LEU A 143 2.58 1.03 12.77
CA LEU A 143 2.37 1.06 14.21
C LEU A 143 2.39 -0.34 14.81
N HIS A 144 1.78 -1.32 14.16
CA HIS A 144 1.78 -2.71 14.63
C HIS A 144 3.20 -3.26 14.73
N GLN A 145 4.05 -3.02 13.72
CA GLN A 145 5.45 -3.47 13.76
C GLN A 145 6.27 -2.73 14.82
N VAL A 146 6.03 -1.42 14.99
CA VAL A 146 6.71 -0.61 16.02
C VAL A 146 6.34 -1.11 17.41
N PHE A 147 5.04 -1.33 17.69
CA PHE A 147 4.59 -1.86 18.98
C PHE A 147 4.97 -3.34 19.18
N ALA A 148 5.16 -4.13 18.13
CA ALA A 148 5.68 -5.49 18.24
C ALA A 148 7.09 -5.47 18.86
N VAL A 149 7.96 -4.53 18.44
CA VAL A 149 9.28 -4.34 19.10
C VAL A 149 9.13 -4.02 20.58
N ALA A 150 8.13 -3.19 20.95
CA ALA A 150 7.89 -2.89 22.36
C ALA A 150 7.44 -4.10 23.17
N VAL A 151 6.72 -5.04 22.56
CA VAL A 151 6.33 -6.32 23.18
C VAL A 151 7.53 -7.25 23.28
N ASP A 152 8.28 -7.42 22.19
CA ASP A 152 9.45 -8.30 22.10
C ASP A 152 10.56 -7.86 23.06
N ASP A 153 10.74 -6.54 23.24
CA ASP A 153 11.71 -5.94 24.17
C ASP A 153 11.16 -5.76 25.60
N GLU A 154 9.97 -6.29 25.89
CA GLU A 154 9.33 -6.28 27.21
C GLU A 154 9.04 -4.86 27.77
N TYR A 155 8.83 -3.85 26.91
CA TYR A 155 8.37 -2.52 27.33
C TYR A 155 6.88 -2.48 27.62
N ILE A 156 6.08 -3.28 26.91
CA ILE A 156 4.63 -3.43 27.09
C ILE A 156 4.23 -4.91 26.97
N ARG A 157 3.10 -5.27 27.58
CA ARG A 157 2.61 -6.67 27.58
C ARG A 157 1.88 -7.05 26.31
N VAL A 158 1.13 -6.12 25.72
CA VAL A 158 0.20 -6.37 24.62
C VAL A 158 0.34 -5.24 23.62
N ASN A 159 0.28 -5.59 22.36
CA ASN A 159 0.28 -4.60 21.28
C ASN A 159 -1.06 -3.83 21.27
N PRO A 160 -1.07 -2.51 21.51
CA PRO A 160 -2.31 -1.74 21.61
C PRO A 160 -3.03 -1.58 20.27
N THR A 161 -2.39 -1.93 19.15
CA THR A 161 -2.97 -1.84 17.81
C THR A 161 -3.79 -3.06 17.42
N ASP A 162 -3.68 -4.17 18.17
CA ASP A 162 -4.31 -5.45 17.81
C ASP A 162 -5.82 -5.36 17.66
N GLY A 163 -6.32 -5.70 16.47
CA GLY A 163 -7.75 -5.75 16.14
C GLY A 163 -8.46 -4.40 16.09
N VAL A 164 -7.75 -3.27 16.29
CA VAL A 164 -8.39 -1.94 16.30
C VAL A 164 -8.93 -1.57 14.93
N LEU A 165 -8.09 -1.69 13.89
CA LEU A 165 -8.51 -1.33 12.53
C LEU A 165 -9.62 -2.26 12.00
N THR A 166 -9.55 -3.55 12.32
CA THR A 166 -10.60 -4.53 11.96
C THR A 166 -11.94 -4.14 12.54
N ALA A 167 -11.97 -3.74 13.83
CA ALA A 167 -13.19 -3.28 14.49
C ALA A 167 -13.74 -1.98 13.86
N ILE A 168 -12.86 -1.05 13.47
CA ILE A 168 -13.27 0.20 12.81
C ILE A 168 -13.83 -0.08 11.41
N LYS A 169 -13.19 -0.94 10.62
CA LYS A 169 -13.69 -1.34 9.30
C LYS A 169 -15.07 -1.99 9.39
N ALA A 170 -15.26 -2.90 10.35
CA ALA A 170 -16.55 -3.54 10.59
C ALA A 170 -17.61 -2.51 10.98
N ALA A 171 -17.31 -1.58 11.88
CA ALA A 171 -18.23 -0.53 12.32
C ALA A 171 -18.65 0.42 11.19
N HIS A 172 -17.77 0.67 10.21
CA HIS A 172 -18.06 1.50 9.04
C HIS A 172 -18.58 0.71 7.84
N GLN A 173 -18.81 -0.61 7.97
CA GLN A 173 -19.18 -1.50 6.86
C GLN A 173 -18.29 -1.29 5.63
N TYR A 174 -16.99 -1.09 5.90
CA TYR A 174 -16.04 -0.72 4.85
C TYR A 174 -15.76 -1.90 3.95
N GLU A 175 -16.12 -1.76 2.70
CA GLU A 175 -15.68 -2.64 1.63
C GLU A 175 -14.54 -1.98 0.85
N THR A 176 -13.48 -2.74 0.59
CA THR A 176 -12.39 -2.25 -0.26
C THR A 176 -12.95 -2.00 -1.66
N PRO A 177 -12.78 -0.78 -2.22
CA PRO A 177 -13.27 -0.49 -3.55
C PRO A 177 -12.71 -1.48 -4.58
N LYS A 178 -13.60 -2.20 -5.26
CA LYS A 178 -13.23 -3.12 -6.33
C LYS A 178 -12.76 -2.33 -7.55
N ARG A 179 -11.74 -2.84 -8.21
CA ARG A 179 -11.30 -2.32 -9.49
C ARG A 179 -12.10 -3.00 -10.59
N HIS A 180 -12.66 -2.20 -11.48
CA HIS A 180 -13.44 -2.73 -12.61
C HIS A 180 -12.61 -2.68 -13.89
N ALA A 181 -12.80 -3.69 -14.74
CA ALA A 181 -12.31 -3.68 -16.09
C ALA A 181 -13.09 -2.65 -16.92
N LEU A 182 -12.44 -2.07 -17.92
CA LEU A 182 -13.16 -1.32 -18.95
C LEU A 182 -14.01 -2.30 -19.78
N THR A 183 -15.24 -1.89 -20.08
CA THR A 183 -16.03 -2.63 -21.07
C THR A 183 -15.38 -2.54 -22.45
N LEU A 184 -15.70 -3.46 -23.35
CA LEU A 184 -15.13 -3.42 -24.72
C LEU A 184 -15.42 -2.10 -25.45
N PRO A 185 -16.66 -1.53 -25.40
CA PRO A 185 -16.92 -0.21 -25.95
C PRO A 185 -16.07 0.91 -25.34
N GLN A 186 -15.87 0.90 -23.99
CA GLN A 186 -15.06 1.90 -23.30
C GLN A 186 -13.58 1.80 -23.71
N GLN A 187 -13.05 0.58 -23.79
CA GLN A 187 -11.68 0.33 -24.26
C GLN A 187 -11.48 0.84 -25.69
N GLN A 188 -12.41 0.54 -26.59
CA GLN A 188 -12.38 0.99 -27.99
C GLN A 188 -12.51 2.52 -28.08
N ALA A 189 -13.42 3.12 -27.29
CA ALA A 189 -13.60 4.56 -27.26
C ALA A 189 -12.30 5.28 -26.82
N PHE A 190 -11.65 4.79 -25.77
CA PHE A 190 -10.37 5.32 -25.27
C PHE A 190 -9.28 5.26 -26.36
N LEU A 191 -9.02 4.10 -26.94
CA LEU A 191 -7.99 3.94 -27.96
C LEU A 191 -8.29 4.73 -29.25
N ASN A 192 -9.56 4.74 -29.70
CA ASN A 192 -9.98 5.49 -30.88
C ASN A 192 -9.86 7.00 -30.68
N PHE A 193 -10.15 7.50 -29.48
CA PHE A 193 -9.98 8.92 -29.18
C PHE A 193 -8.50 9.33 -29.20
N ILE A 194 -7.62 8.52 -28.62
CA ILE A 194 -6.18 8.74 -28.66
C ILE A 194 -5.70 8.76 -30.11
N LYS A 195 -6.10 7.77 -30.93
CA LYS A 195 -5.70 7.65 -32.33
C LYS A 195 -6.14 8.86 -33.16
N LYS A 196 -7.32 9.45 -32.89
CA LYS A 196 -7.87 10.58 -33.62
C LYS A 196 -7.41 11.95 -33.13
N THR A 197 -6.78 12.02 -31.95
CA THR A 197 -6.43 13.30 -31.31
C THR A 197 -4.90 13.49 -31.34
N PRO A 198 -4.36 14.35 -32.23
CA PRO A 198 -2.90 14.50 -32.45
C PRO A 198 -2.09 14.69 -31.16
N LYS A 199 -2.58 15.51 -30.24
CA LYS A 199 -1.90 15.80 -28.96
C LYS A 199 -1.74 14.57 -28.06
N PHE A 200 -2.47 13.47 -28.31
CA PHE A 200 -2.44 12.26 -27.51
C PHE A 200 -1.89 11.04 -28.24
N GLN A 201 -1.69 11.10 -29.56
CA GLN A 201 -1.29 9.97 -30.40
C GLN A 201 -0.02 9.26 -29.91
N HIS A 202 0.93 10.00 -29.36
CA HIS A 202 2.17 9.46 -28.81
C HIS A 202 1.97 8.50 -27.61
N TRP A 203 0.77 8.48 -27.00
CA TRP A 203 0.42 7.53 -25.95
C TRP A 203 -0.14 6.21 -26.47
N LEU A 204 -0.53 6.16 -27.77
CA LEU A 204 -1.22 5.01 -28.34
C LEU A 204 -0.40 3.72 -28.22
N PRO A 205 0.91 3.69 -28.57
CA PRO A 205 1.71 2.48 -28.47
C PRO A 205 1.76 1.93 -27.03
N MET A 206 2.02 2.80 -26.05
CA MET A 206 2.11 2.40 -24.64
C MET A 206 0.79 1.82 -24.11
N PHE A 207 -0.35 2.46 -24.37
CA PHE A 207 -1.63 1.96 -23.87
C PHE A 207 -2.10 0.71 -24.62
N THR A 208 -1.77 0.58 -25.91
CA THR A 208 -1.99 -0.66 -26.66
C THR A 208 -1.16 -1.80 -26.08
N PHE A 209 0.12 -1.55 -25.75
CA PHE A 209 0.98 -2.50 -25.08
C PHE A 209 0.40 -2.94 -23.73
N MET A 210 -0.02 -2.00 -22.90
CA MET A 210 -0.58 -2.32 -21.58
C MET A 210 -1.88 -3.14 -21.67
N LEU A 211 -2.75 -2.81 -22.61
CA LEU A 211 -4.01 -3.51 -22.85
C LEU A 211 -3.82 -4.88 -23.52
N GLY A 212 -2.71 -5.10 -24.23
CA GLY A 212 -2.42 -6.35 -24.93
C GLY A 212 -1.48 -7.30 -24.18
N THR A 213 -0.88 -6.86 -23.05
CA THR A 213 0.06 -7.67 -22.26
C THR A 213 -0.32 -7.80 -20.80
N GLY A 214 -1.15 -6.89 -20.28
CA GLY A 214 -1.48 -6.80 -18.87
C GLY A 214 -0.29 -6.48 -17.96
N CYS A 215 0.80 -5.93 -18.47
CA CYS A 215 1.97 -5.54 -17.69
C CYS A 215 1.61 -4.50 -16.64
N ARG A 216 2.29 -4.57 -15.47
CA ARG A 216 2.20 -3.50 -14.46
C ARG A 216 2.85 -2.25 -15.00
N ILE A 217 2.41 -1.08 -14.54
CA ILE A 217 3.01 0.19 -15.00
C ILE A 217 4.54 0.22 -14.79
N SER A 218 5.05 -0.29 -13.67
CA SER A 218 6.48 -0.38 -13.40
C SER A 218 7.23 -1.35 -14.33
N GLU A 219 6.57 -2.41 -14.78
CA GLU A 219 7.08 -3.35 -15.80
C GLU A 219 7.07 -2.68 -17.18
N THR A 220 5.99 -1.95 -17.50
CA THR A 220 5.86 -1.23 -18.77
C THR A 220 6.92 -0.15 -18.94
N VAL A 221 7.11 0.72 -17.95
CA VAL A 221 8.10 1.80 -18.04
C VAL A 221 9.55 1.32 -17.90
N GLY A 222 9.75 0.12 -17.32
CA GLY A 222 11.05 -0.54 -17.22
C GLY A 222 11.37 -1.51 -18.36
N LEU A 223 10.52 -1.59 -19.39
CA LEU A 223 10.74 -2.46 -20.56
C LEU A 223 11.86 -1.89 -21.44
N CYS A 224 12.80 -2.74 -21.81
CA CYS A 224 13.89 -2.42 -22.73
C CYS A 224 13.69 -3.11 -24.09
N TRP A 225 14.30 -2.55 -25.14
CA TRP A 225 14.21 -3.16 -26.48
C TRP A 225 14.83 -4.57 -26.51
N GLY A 226 15.85 -4.82 -25.68
CA GLY A 226 16.46 -6.14 -25.53
C GLY A 226 15.58 -7.20 -24.88
N ASP A 227 14.45 -6.79 -24.23
CA ASP A 227 13.48 -7.72 -23.65
C ASP A 227 12.48 -8.28 -24.68
N ILE A 228 12.50 -7.74 -25.92
CA ILE A 228 11.52 -8.04 -26.98
C ILE A 228 12.18 -8.87 -28.05
N ASP A 229 11.79 -10.12 -28.18
CA ASP A 229 12.17 -11.00 -29.27
C ASP A 229 11.07 -11.04 -30.31
N PHE A 230 11.26 -10.27 -31.39
CA PHE A 230 10.32 -10.23 -32.50
C PHE A 230 10.35 -11.50 -33.39
N GLU A 231 11.43 -12.29 -33.35
CA GLU A 231 11.54 -13.53 -34.12
C GLU A 231 10.75 -14.64 -33.44
N SER A 232 11.01 -14.90 -32.14
CA SER A 232 10.27 -15.90 -31.39
C SER A 232 8.85 -15.44 -31.02
N GLY A 233 8.57 -14.13 -31.09
CA GLY A 233 7.27 -13.57 -30.76
C GLY A 233 6.98 -13.50 -29.25
N PHE A 234 8.00 -13.27 -28.40
CA PHE A 234 7.86 -13.18 -26.95
C PHE A 234 8.47 -11.88 -26.38
N ILE A 235 7.89 -11.43 -25.27
CA ILE A 235 8.41 -10.36 -24.45
C ILE A 235 8.77 -10.94 -23.08
N THR A 236 10.01 -10.73 -22.64
CA THR A 236 10.49 -11.16 -21.33
C THR A 236 10.32 -10.04 -20.31
N ILE A 237 9.47 -10.24 -19.32
CA ILE A 237 9.29 -9.30 -18.22
C ILE A 237 10.23 -9.71 -17.08
N GLN A 238 11.26 -8.92 -16.84
CA GLN A 238 12.29 -9.21 -15.83
C GLN A 238 12.72 -8.00 -15.00
N HIS A 239 12.22 -6.80 -15.33
CA HIS A 239 12.56 -5.56 -14.67
C HIS A 239 11.33 -4.81 -14.18
N ASN A 240 11.52 -3.98 -13.15
CA ASN A 240 10.55 -2.99 -12.71
C ASN A 240 11.29 -1.67 -12.50
N LEU A 241 10.90 -0.64 -13.21
CA LEU A 241 11.40 0.70 -12.96
C LEU A 241 10.57 1.34 -11.84
N VAL A 242 11.24 1.74 -10.77
CA VAL A 242 10.63 2.38 -9.61
C VAL A 242 11.06 3.85 -9.59
N TYR A 243 10.10 4.73 -9.48
CA TYR A 243 10.33 6.16 -9.31
C TYR A 243 10.20 6.52 -7.83
N HIS A 244 11.26 7.09 -7.27
CA HIS A 244 11.31 7.53 -5.89
C HIS A 244 11.14 9.04 -5.83
N ASP A 245 10.23 9.47 -4.98
CA ASP A 245 10.01 10.88 -4.65
C ASP A 245 10.53 11.08 -3.22
N HIS A 246 11.74 11.61 -3.08
CA HIS A 246 12.37 11.85 -1.78
C HIS A 246 12.32 13.33 -1.42
N GLU A 247 11.95 13.62 -0.16
CA GLU A 247 11.99 14.98 0.40
C GLU A 247 13.41 15.56 0.44
N VAL A 248 14.43 14.69 0.52
CA VAL A 248 15.85 15.09 0.57
C VAL A 248 16.61 14.39 -0.55
N GLY A 249 17.10 15.13 -1.53
CA GLY A 249 17.93 14.60 -2.64
C GLY A 249 17.24 14.56 -4.00
N GLY A 250 15.96 14.92 -4.09
CA GLY A 250 15.20 14.93 -5.36
C GLY A 250 14.65 13.58 -5.76
N CYS A 251 13.94 13.57 -6.90
CA CYS A 251 13.34 12.37 -7.45
C CYS A 251 14.36 11.59 -8.28
N TYR A 252 14.38 10.28 -8.16
CA TYR A 252 15.24 9.40 -8.96
C TYR A 252 14.57 8.09 -9.33
N PHE A 253 15.13 7.41 -10.32
CA PHE A 253 14.70 6.07 -10.72
C PHE A 253 15.66 5.02 -10.17
N THR A 254 15.13 3.85 -9.84
CA THR A 254 15.90 2.64 -9.59
C THR A 254 15.32 1.46 -10.33
N MET A 255 16.17 0.55 -10.77
CA MET A 255 15.71 -0.73 -11.30
C MET A 255 15.54 -1.71 -10.15
N SER A 256 14.45 -2.45 -10.19
CA SER A 256 14.13 -3.47 -9.21
C SER A 256 13.77 -4.76 -9.92
N THR A 257 14.25 -5.89 -9.43
CA THR A 257 13.75 -7.18 -9.87
C THR A 257 12.30 -7.38 -9.41
N PRO A 258 11.49 -8.16 -10.13
CA PRO A 258 10.16 -8.56 -9.66
C PRO A 258 10.21 -9.10 -8.23
N LYS A 259 9.14 -8.86 -7.46
CA LYS A 259 9.08 -9.26 -6.03
C LYS A 259 9.12 -10.78 -5.82
N THR A 260 8.83 -11.55 -6.86
CA THR A 260 8.71 -13.02 -6.80
C THR A 260 9.25 -13.63 -8.10
N ALA A 261 9.63 -14.90 -8.06
CA ALA A 261 10.01 -15.66 -9.25
C ALA A 261 8.92 -15.64 -10.33
N ALA A 262 7.64 -15.71 -9.94
CA ALA A 262 6.49 -15.60 -10.84
C ALA A 262 6.39 -14.22 -11.55
N GLY A 263 7.10 -13.21 -11.06
CA GLY A 263 7.18 -11.91 -11.74
C GLY A 263 8.06 -11.92 -12.98
N LYS A 264 9.04 -12.85 -13.07
CA LYS A 264 9.82 -13.09 -14.29
C LYS A 264 9.02 -14.05 -15.18
N ARG A 265 8.64 -13.59 -16.36
CA ARG A 265 7.78 -14.33 -17.25
C ARG A 265 7.97 -13.91 -18.69
N ALA A 266 7.66 -14.81 -19.63
CA ALA A 266 7.57 -14.50 -21.05
C ALA A 266 6.09 -14.37 -21.45
N ILE A 267 5.75 -13.34 -22.20
CA ILE A 267 4.40 -13.05 -22.69
C ILE A 267 4.43 -13.13 -24.21
N PRO A 268 3.54 -13.91 -24.86
CA PRO A 268 3.41 -13.92 -26.30
C PRO A 268 3.00 -12.54 -26.84
N ILE A 269 3.55 -12.15 -27.98
CA ILE A 269 3.26 -10.87 -28.62
C ILE A 269 2.02 -11.00 -29.51
N LEU A 270 0.95 -10.30 -29.16
CA LEU A 270 -0.21 -10.16 -30.02
C LEU A 270 0.13 -9.27 -31.24
N PRO A 271 -0.51 -9.49 -32.41
CA PRO A 271 -0.25 -8.67 -33.62
C PRO A 271 -0.40 -7.17 -33.40
N GLU A 272 -1.38 -6.74 -32.60
CA GLU A 272 -1.64 -5.35 -32.26
C GLU A 272 -0.52 -4.77 -31.39
N VAL A 273 0.01 -5.57 -30.45
CA VAL A 273 1.15 -5.20 -29.60
C VAL A 273 2.42 -5.06 -30.43
N ARG A 274 2.65 -5.98 -31.37
CA ARG A 274 3.79 -5.90 -32.32
C ARG A 274 3.76 -4.59 -33.10
N LYS A 275 2.62 -4.27 -33.73
CA LYS A 275 2.45 -3.01 -34.45
C LYS A 275 2.67 -1.78 -33.59
N ALA A 276 2.18 -1.82 -32.34
CA ALA A 276 2.37 -0.72 -31.40
C ALA A 276 3.85 -0.53 -31.03
N LEU A 277 4.60 -1.60 -30.82
CA LEU A 277 6.04 -1.55 -30.54
C LEU A 277 6.84 -1.08 -31.76
N GLU A 278 6.51 -1.56 -32.94
CA GLU A 278 7.12 -1.10 -34.22
C GLU A 278 6.86 0.39 -34.43
N GLN A 279 5.63 0.86 -34.16
CA GLN A 279 5.29 2.29 -34.23
C GLN A 279 6.09 3.11 -33.20
N GLU A 280 6.24 2.62 -31.98
CA GLU A 280 7.04 3.30 -30.94
C GLU A 280 8.51 3.43 -31.39
N ARG A 281 9.07 2.37 -31.99
CA ARG A 281 10.43 2.40 -32.53
C ARG A 281 10.57 3.43 -33.65
N THR A 282 9.60 3.49 -34.55
CA THR A 282 9.55 4.50 -35.62
C THR A 282 9.43 5.91 -35.02
N ASN A 283 8.55 6.12 -34.05
CA ASN A 283 8.39 7.43 -33.39
C ASN A 283 9.70 7.90 -32.73
N GLN A 284 10.45 7.01 -32.08
CA GLN A 284 11.74 7.35 -31.50
C GLN A 284 12.77 7.74 -32.57
N GLN A 285 12.79 7.01 -33.69
CA GLN A 285 13.69 7.32 -34.81
C GLN A 285 13.35 8.67 -35.47
N GLU A 286 12.06 8.92 -35.75
CA GLU A 286 11.59 10.19 -36.36
C GLU A 286 11.83 11.42 -35.50
N LEU A 287 11.76 11.22 -34.16
CA LEU A 287 11.99 12.30 -33.18
C LEU A 287 13.45 12.37 -32.71
N GLU A 288 14.34 11.55 -33.27
CA GLU A 288 15.75 11.43 -32.86
C GLU A 288 15.91 11.24 -31.34
N LEU A 289 14.94 10.55 -30.71
CA LEU A 289 14.97 10.29 -29.27
C LEU A 289 15.95 9.14 -28.98
N VAL A 290 17.05 9.50 -28.33
CA VAL A 290 18.04 8.53 -27.83
C VAL A 290 17.89 8.43 -26.32
N CYS A 291 17.87 7.20 -25.80
CA CYS A 291 17.91 6.97 -24.37
C CYS A 291 19.36 7.07 -23.86
N GLU A 292 19.75 8.24 -23.37
CA GLU A 292 21.06 8.44 -22.74
C GLU A 292 21.09 8.02 -21.27
N TYR A 293 19.93 7.60 -20.73
CA TYR A 293 19.81 7.22 -19.34
C TYR A 293 20.17 5.76 -19.12
N GLU A 294 21.16 5.54 -18.26
CA GLU A 294 21.47 4.24 -17.69
C GLU A 294 21.05 4.23 -16.23
N ILE A 295 20.24 3.27 -15.85
CA ILE A 295 19.72 3.11 -14.48
C ILE A 295 20.09 1.72 -14.00
N ASP A 296 20.98 1.65 -13.01
CA ASP A 296 21.48 0.39 -12.44
C ASP A 296 22.07 -0.57 -13.51
N GLY A 297 22.77 -0.04 -14.52
CA GLY A 297 23.38 -0.80 -15.60
C GLY A 297 22.40 -1.19 -16.73
N ILE A 298 21.18 -0.64 -16.72
CA ILE A 298 20.13 -0.92 -17.72
C ILE A 298 19.80 0.37 -18.47
N SER A 299 19.77 0.27 -19.79
CA SER A 299 19.47 1.35 -20.72
C SER A 299 18.53 0.88 -21.84
N ASP A 300 18.33 1.68 -22.85
CA ASP A 300 17.57 1.34 -24.07
C ASP A 300 16.08 1.02 -23.80
N PHE A 301 15.47 1.89 -22.97
CA PHE A 301 14.05 1.76 -22.61
C PHE A 301 13.11 2.00 -23.79
N VAL A 302 12.02 1.22 -23.84
CA VAL A 302 11.04 1.28 -24.94
C VAL A 302 10.19 2.55 -24.85
N PHE A 303 9.71 2.94 -23.67
CA PHE A 303 8.79 4.07 -23.51
C PHE A 303 9.47 5.28 -22.91
N LEU A 304 9.83 6.22 -23.77
CA LEU A 304 10.55 7.44 -23.39
C LEU A 304 9.61 8.66 -23.32
N ASN A 305 9.99 9.63 -22.50
CA ASN A 305 9.44 10.96 -22.56
C ASN A 305 10.16 11.80 -23.62
N ARG A 306 9.68 13.02 -23.89
CA ARG A 306 10.26 13.95 -24.88
C ARG A 306 11.73 14.35 -24.64
N PHE A 307 12.30 13.95 -23.52
CA PHE A 307 13.68 14.25 -23.13
C PHE A 307 14.58 13.01 -23.18
N GLY A 308 14.13 11.91 -23.81
CA GLY A 308 14.88 10.67 -23.88
C GLY A 308 14.98 9.90 -22.55
N GLN A 309 14.19 10.27 -21.53
CA GLN A 309 14.15 9.59 -20.24
C GLN A 309 13.00 8.57 -20.20
N PRO A 310 13.13 7.48 -19.42
CA PRO A 310 12.00 6.58 -19.19
C PRO A 310 10.77 7.31 -18.68
N GLN A 311 9.58 6.87 -19.07
CA GLN A 311 8.33 7.43 -18.59
C GLN A 311 8.16 7.25 -17.08
N ASN A 312 7.59 8.26 -16.42
CA ASN A 312 7.26 8.20 -15.01
C ASN A 312 5.84 7.62 -14.83
N PRO A 313 5.65 6.60 -13.97
CA PRO A 313 4.34 6.00 -13.69
C PRO A 313 3.25 7.02 -13.33
N GLN A 314 3.60 8.07 -12.59
CA GLN A 314 2.64 9.12 -12.21
C GLN A 314 2.23 9.95 -13.43
N THR A 315 3.17 10.21 -14.37
CA THR A 315 2.90 10.95 -15.60
C THR A 315 1.95 10.16 -16.51
N VAL A 316 2.13 8.85 -16.62
CA VAL A 316 1.24 7.96 -17.39
C VAL A 316 -0.19 7.98 -16.81
N ASN A 317 -0.36 7.89 -15.49
CA ASN A 317 -1.67 8.00 -14.86
C ASN A 317 -2.31 9.39 -15.05
N ARG A 318 -1.50 10.46 -15.01
CA ARG A 318 -1.99 11.81 -15.33
C ARG A 318 -2.41 11.95 -16.80
N ALA A 319 -1.72 11.24 -17.72
CA ALA A 319 -2.12 11.20 -19.12
C ALA A 319 -3.47 10.51 -19.30
N ILE A 320 -3.68 9.33 -18.68
CA ILE A 320 -4.99 8.65 -18.69
C ILE A 320 -6.09 9.60 -18.23
N LYS A 321 -5.90 10.27 -17.09
CA LYS A 321 -6.89 11.21 -16.56
C LYS A 321 -7.20 12.35 -17.55
N ARG A 322 -6.17 12.98 -18.15
CA ARG A 322 -6.35 14.05 -19.11
C ARG A 322 -7.05 13.59 -20.39
N ILE A 323 -6.72 12.40 -20.88
CA ILE A 323 -7.35 11.80 -22.06
C ILE A 323 -8.82 11.50 -21.78
N SER A 324 -9.12 10.88 -20.61
CA SER A 324 -10.49 10.54 -20.23
C SER A 324 -11.37 11.76 -20.04
N VAL A 325 -10.86 12.84 -19.43
CA VAL A 325 -11.59 14.09 -19.29
C VAL A 325 -11.88 14.69 -20.66
N ALA A 326 -10.87 14.81 -21.52
CA ALA A 326 -11.04 15.38 -22.85
C ALA A 326 -11.99 14.55 -23.75
N TYR A 327 -11.96 13.21 -23.62
CA TYR A 327 -12.92 12.33 -24.29
C TYR A 327 -14.35 12.58 -23.77
N ASN A 328 -14.53 12.59 -22.47
CA ASN A 328 -15.86 12.75 -21.87
C ASN A 328 -16.48 14.10 -22.21
N GLU A 329 -15.70 15.20 -22.24
CA GLU A 329 -16.14 16.51 -22.69
C GLU A 329 -16.61 16.46 -24.16
N ALA A 330 -15.79 15.90 -25.06
CA ALA A 330 -16.12 15.77 -26.47
C ALA A 330 -17.34 14.85 -26.70
N GLU A 331 -17.48 13.78 -25.92
CA GLU A 331 -18.58 12.83 -26.02
C GLU A 331 -19.91 13.45 -25.52
N LEU A 332 -19.88 14.26 -24.46
CA LEU A 332 -21.06 14.98 -23.98
C LEU A 332 -21.58 15.94 -25.06
N GLU A 333 -20.71 16.76 -25.65
CA GLU A 333 -21.10 17.68 -26.73
C GLU A 333 -21.67 16.94 -27.94
N LYS A 334 -21.07 15.81 -28.29
CA LYS A 334 -21.52 14.97 -29.41
C LYS A 334 -22.87 14.32 -29.12
N ALA A 335 -23.04 13.73 -27.94
CA ALA A 335 -24.26 13.06 -27.53
C ALA A 335 -25.45 14.05 -27.45
N GLU A 336 -25.22 15.29 -27.00
CA GLU A 336 -26.22 16.34 -27.00
C GLU A 336 -26.68 16.71 -28.42
N LYS A 337 -25.74 16.89 -29.35
CA LYS A 337 -26.04 17.16 -30.77
C LYS A 337 -26.80 16.00 -31.43
N GLU A 338 -26.43 14.77 -31.10
CA GLU A 338 -27.04 13.55 -31.65
C GLU A 338 -28.31 13.10 -30.88
N LYS A 339 -28.67 13.79 -29.79
CA LYS A 339 -29.82 13.48 -28.90
C LYS A 339 -29.82 12.04 -28.41
N ARG A 340 -28.65 11.54 -27.98
CA ARG A 340 -28.46 10.20 -27.43
C ARG A 340 -27.78 10.26 -26.06
N GLU A 341 -27.84 9.16 -25.33
CA GLU A 341 -27.08 8.98 -24.09
C GLU A 341 -25.57 8.98 -24.38
N PRO A 342 -24.76 9.71 -23.56
CA PRO A 342 -23.32 9.75 -23.70
C PRO A 342 -22.66 8.45 -23.20
N GLN A 343 -21.67 7.98 -23.92
CA GLN A 343 -20.86 6.83 -23.51
C GLN A 343 -19.58 7.28 -22.79
N LEU A 344 -19.68 7.58 -21.53
CA LEU A 344 -18.59 8.13 -20.77
C LEU A 344 -17.57 7.08 -20.31
N LEU A 345 -16.31 7.47 -20.25
CA LEU A 345 -15.27 6.70 -19.59
C LEU A 345 -15.32 6.93 -18.08
N PRO A 346 -15.31 5.86 -17.27
CA PRO A 346 -15.21 5.98 -15.83
C PRO A 346 -13.82 6.51 -15.44
N PRO A 347 -13.61 6.98 -14.20
CA PRO A 347 -12.28 7.22 -13.68
C PRO A 347 -11.49 5.90 -13.62
N PHE A 348 -10.31 5.85 -14.25
CA PHE A 348 -9.46 4.66 -14.25
C PHE A 348 -7.96 5.01 -14.26
N SER A 349 -7.13 4.02 -14.04
CA SER A 349 -5.67 4.13 -13.96
C SER A 349 -4.99 3.01 -14.78
N CYS A 350 -3.67 3.04 -14.89
CA CYS A 350 -2.89 1.97 -15.52
C CYS A 350 -3.23 0.58 -14.96
N HIS A 351 -3.56 0.49 -13.66
CA HIS A 351 -3.90 -0.79 -13.06
C HIS A 351 -5.25 -1.35 -13.56
N ASN A 352 -6.19 -0.49 -13.93
CA ASN A 352 -7.43 -0.91 -14.56
C ASN A 352 -7.21 -1.44 -15.98
N LEU A 353 -6.21 -0.92 -16.74
CA LEU A 353 -5.83 -1.48 -18.04
C LEU A 353 -5.34 -2.93 -17.89
N ARG A 354 -4.48 -3.19 -16.89
CA ARG A 354 -4.07 -4.55 -16.55
C ARG A 354 -5.26 -5.42 -16.12
N HIS A 355 -6.16 -4.90 -15.32
CA HIS A 355 -7.38 -5.61 -14.90
C HIS A 355 -8.24 -5.95 -16.12
N THR A 356 -8.40 -5.00 -17.06
CA THR A 356 -9.11 -5.20 -18.32
C THR A 356 -8.51 -6.33 -19.15
N PHE A 357 -7.18 -6.36 -19.33
CA PHE A 357 -6.52 -7.47 -20.00
C PHE A 357 -6.77 -8.81 -19.30
N CYS A 358 -6.61 -8.86 -17.95
CA CYS A 358 -6.85 -10.07 -17.19
C CYS A 358 -8.28 -10.58 -17.35
N THR A 359 -9.28 -9.69 -17.30
CA THR A 359 -10.69 -10.04 -17.54
C THR A 359 -10.89 -10.62 -18.93
N ARG A 360 -10.34 -9.98 -20.00
CA ARG A 360 -10.41 -10.50 -21.36
C ARG A 360 -9.71 -11.86 -21.53
N LEU A 361 -8.59 -12.04 -20.86
CA LEU A 361 -7.89 -13.33 -20.84
C LEU A 361 -8.75 -14.40 -20.14
N CYS A 362 -9.36 -14.09 -18.99
CA CYS A 362 -10.26 -15.00 -18.27
C CYS A 362 -11.54 -15.36 -19.04
N GLU A 363 -12.01 -14.49 -19.94
CA GLU A 363 -13.16 -14.77 -20.81
C GLU A 363 -12.83 -15.78 -21.92
N ASN A 364 -11.56 -15.89 -22.32
CA ASN A 364 -11.10 -16.68 -23.45
C ASN A 364 -10.21 -17.87 -23.06
N GLU A 365 -9.68 -17.92 -21.84
CA GLU A 365 -8.83 -18.99 -21.32
C GLU A 365 -9.42 -19.58 -20.04
N THR A 366 -9.51 -20.88 -19.99
CA THR A 366 -10.06 -21.63 -18.83
C THR A 366 -8.99 -22.17 -17.89
N ASN A 367 -7.75 -22.26 -18.36
CA ASN A 367 -6.65 -22.73 -17.54
C ASN A 367 -6.12 -21.61 -16.64
N LEU A 368 -6.54 -21.64 -15.39
CA LEU A 368 -6.14 -20.64 -14.38
C LEU A 368 -4.62 -20.54 -14.20
N LYS A 369 -3.88 -21.62 -14.46
CA LYS A 369 -2.41 -21.62 -14.33
C LYS A 369 -1.78 -20.79 -15.44
N ILE A 370 -2.25 -20.92 -16.68
CA ILE A 370 -1.80 -20.11 -17.82
C ILE A 370 -2.09 -18.63 -17.54
N ILE A 371 -3.30 -18.31 -17.06
CA ILE A 371 -3.67 -16.94 -16.70
C ILE A 371 -2.74 -16.39 -15.60
N GLN A 372 -2.51 -17.19 -14.54
CA GLN A 372 -1.63 -16.81 -13.44
C GLN A 372 -0.20 -16.52 -13.94
N ASP A 373 0.33 -17.37 -14.81
CA ASP A 373 1.70 -17.26 -15.31
C ASP A 373 1.85 -16.03 -16.24
N ILE A 374 0.92 -15.81 -17.17
CA ILE A 374 0.91 -14.60 -18.04
C ILE A 374 0.82 -13.33 -17.19
N MET A 375 -0.07 -13.32 -16.20
CA MET A 375 -0.27 -12.17 -15.33
C MET A 375 0.87 -11.99 -14.31
N GLY A 376 1.64 -13.02 -13.98
CA GLY A 376 2.65 -12.99 -12.93
C GLY A 376 2.04 -12.71 -11.55
N HIS A 377 0.92 -13.37 -11.24
CA HIS A 377 0.31 -13.31 -9.92
C HIS A 377 1.00 -14.29 -8.98
N LYS A 378 1.48 -13.79 -7.82
CA LYS A 378 2.11 -14.63 -6.80
C LYS A 378 1.11 -15.64 -6.23
N ASP A 379 -0.11 -15.16 -5.97
CA ASP A 379 -1.20 -15.93 -5.39
C ASP A 379 -2.28 -16.17 -6.46
N ILE A 380 -2.68 -17.42 -6.60
CA ILE A 380 -3.73 -17.82 -7.55
C ILE A 380 -5.09 -17.25 -7.15
N SER A 381 -5.30 -16.93 -5.86
CA SER A 381 -6.55 -16.31 -5.37
C SER A 381 -6.89 -15.02 -6.13
N THR A 382 -5.88 -14.20 -6.42
CA THR A 382 -6.06 -12.97 -7.21
C THR A 382 -6.55 -13.27 -8.64
N THR A 383 -6.05 -14.33 -9.26
CA THR A 383 -6.53 -14.78 -10.58
C THR A 383 -7.96 -15.31 -10.49
N MET A 384 -8.25 -16.10 -9.45
CA MET A 384 -9.57 -16.69 -9.24
C MET A 384 -10.65 -15.64 -8.98
N GLU A 385 -10.35 -14.58 -8.24
CA GLU A 385 -11.28 -13.47 -8.00
C GLU A 385 -11.69 -12.80 -9.32
N ILE A 386 -10.70 -12.47 -10.16
CA ILE A 386 -10.97 -11.85 -11.47
C ILE A 386 -11.71 -12.82 -12.40
N TYR A 387 -11.30 -14.09 -12.41
CA TYR A 387 -11.98 -15.15 -13.19
C TYR A 387 -13.44 -15.33 -12.78
N ALA A 388 -13.70 -15.35 -11.48
CA ALA A 388 -15.07 -15.48 -10.95
C ALA A 388 -15.96 -14.27 -11.33
N GLU A 389 -15.40 -13.06 -11.36
CA GLU A 389 -16.11 -11.85 -11.80
C GLU A 389 -16.36 -11.88 -13.32
N ALA A 390 -15.35 -12.17 -14.13
CA ALA A 390 -15.47 -12.28 -15.58
C ALA A 390 -16.48 -13.36 -16.01
N THR A 391 -16.42 -14.53 -15.38
CA THR A 391 -17.35 -15.64 -15.68
C THR A 391 -18.76 -15.40 -15.16
N LYS A 392 -18.98 -14.51 -14.20
CA LYS A 392 -20.33 -14.14 -13.74
C LYS A 392 -21.12 -13.43 -14.84
N GLU A 393 -20.48 -12.49 -15.54
CA GLU A 393 -21.09 -11.81 -16.70
C GLU A 393 -21.34 -12.80 -17.86
N ALA A 394 -20.36 -13.67 -18.15
CA ALA A 394 -20.51 -14.73 -19.16
C ALA A 394 -21.64 -15.71 -18.80
N LYS A 395 -21.76 -16.08 -17.53
CA LYS A 395 -22.88 -16.91 -17.04
C LYS A 395 -24.22 -16.22 -17.22
N ALA A 396 -24.32 -14.95 -16.83
CA ALA A 396 -25.57 -14.18 -17.02
C ALA A 396 -25.99 -14.11 -18.49
N HIS A 397 -25.01 -13.85 -19.39
CA HIS A 397 -25.25 -13.86 -20.83
C HIS A 397 -25.66 -15.25 -21.36
N SER A 398 -24.99 -16.30 -20.91
CA SER A 398 -25.33 -17.68 -21.28
C SER A 398 -26.72 -18.07 -20.77
N PHE A 399 -27.10 -17.66 -19.57
CA PHE A 399 -28.45 -17.88 -19.02
C PHE A 399 -29.52 -17.08 -19.79
N ALA A 400 -29.23 -15.85 -20.19
CA ALA A 400 -30.14 -15.08 -21.05
C ALA A 400 -30.42 -15.79 -22.39
N ASN A 401 -29.41 -16.47 -22.95
CA ASN A 401 -29.55 -17.26 -24.18
C ASN A 401 -30.35 -18.56 -24.00
N LEU A 402 -30.63 -19.00 -22.75
CA LEU A 402 -31.48 -20.14 -22.44
C LEU A 402 -32.96 -19.75 -22.37
N ASN A 403 -33.25 -18.44 -22.34
CA ASN A 403 -34.64 -17.97 -22.29
C ASN A 403 -35.41 -18.48 -23.51
N GLY A 404 -36.55 -19.14 -23.27
CA GLY A 404 -37.36 -19.77 -24.28
C GLY A 404 -36.89 -21.13 -24.82
N LYS A 405 -35.69 -21.61 -24.41
CA LYS A 405 -35.11 -22.89 -24.86
C LYS A 405 -35.27 -24.04 -23.87
N LEU A 406 -35.68 -23.76 -22.63
CA LEU A 406 -35.79 -24.76 -21.57
C LEU A 406 -37.11 -25.53 -21.58
N GLY A 407 -38.06 -25.21 -22.48
CA GLY A 407 -39.37 -25.90 -22.54
C GLY A 407 -40.20 -25.72 -21.27
N ILE A 408 -39.89 -24.75 -20.41
CA ILE A 408 -40.64 -24.43 -19.21
C ILE A 408 -41.67 -23.38 -19.59
N SER A 409 -42.91 -23.78 -19.66
CA SER A 409 -44.07 -22.85 -19.78
C SER A 409 -44.61 -22.59 -18.38
N VAL A 410 -44.82 -21.33 -18.03
CA VAL A 410 -45.50 -20.88 -16.82
C VAL A 410 -46.99 -20.71 -17.14
#